data_73192feb896bed33b6781943b9eb1032
#
_entry.id   73192feb896bed33b6781943b9eb1032
#
_cell.length_a   1.000
_cell.length_b   1.000
_cell.length_c   1.000
_cell.angle_alpha   90.00
_cell.angle_beta   90.00
_cell.angle_gamma   90.00
#
_symmetry.space_group_name_H-M   'P 1'
#
loop_
_entity.id
_entity.type
_entity.pdbx_description
1 polymer ?
#
loop_
_entity_poly.entity_id
_entity_poly.type
_entity_poly.pdbx_seq_one_letter_code
_entity_poly.pdbx_strand_id
1 'polypeptide(L)'
;MRDYEVQPQHVTPEVQAWVRAQAALGHTAPTILKALRKSGWLADVAREVMAETLQAPSGVPVPRPAIGAALRLDAGDRQVDVLMQMSQPHIVVFGNLLSDDECDALMQAARPRLSRSLTVAVKTGGEELNDDRTSRGMFFTRGENELVSRIEARIARLLDWPLENGEGLQVLQYLPGAEYKPHHDYFDPAEPGTASILERGGQRVGTLILYLGEPEAGGATVFPDIGLEVVPQRGHAVFFSYDQPDASTLTLHGGAPVLAGEKWVATKWLREHEFT
;
A
#
# COMPACT_ATOMS: atom_id res chain seq x y z
N MET A 1 -33.79 -9.26 -21.75
CA MET A 1 -32.55 -8.73 -21.22
C MET A 1 -32.03 -7.75 -22.23
N ARG A 2 -31.99 -6.47 -21.94
CA ARG A 2 -31.40 -5.47 -22.86
C ARG A 2 -29.93 -5.37 -22.43
N ASP A 3 -29.04 -5.78 -23.31
CA ASP A 3 -27.61 -5.57 -23.16
C ASP A 3 -27.39 -4.05 -23.17
N TYR A 4 -27.06 -3.51 -21.99
CA TYR A 4 -26.53 -2.15 -21.89
C TYR A 4 -25.10 -2.21 -22.38
N GLU A 5 -24.86 -1.93 -23.66
CA GLU A 5 -23.54 -1.57 -24.12
C GLU A 5 -23.08 -0.33 -23.35
N VAL A 6 -22.14 -0.52 -22.46
CA VAL A 6 -21.45 0.60 -21.81
C VAL A 6 -20.67 1.30 -22.92
N GLN A 7 -21.15 2.47 -23.35
CA GLN A 7 -20.41 3.30 -24.32
C GLN A 7 -19.04 3.62 -23.73
N PRO A 8 -17.97 3.49 -24.52
CA PRO A 8 -16.63 3.81 -24.05
C PRO A 8 -16.59 5.29 -23.64
N GLN A 9 -16.33 5.53 -22.36
CA GLN A 9 -16.15 6.89 -21.87
C GLN A 9 -14.75 7.37 -22.28
N HIS A 10 -14.65 8.61 -22.71
CA HIS A 10 -13.39 9.27 -23.06
C HIS A 10 -13.44 10.74 -22.71
N VAL A 11 -12.29 11.37 -22.63
CA VAL A 11 -12.19 12.81 -22.34
C VAL A 11 -12.85 13.62 -23.44
N THR A 12 -13.81 14.45 -23.07
CA THR A 12 -14.52 15.37 -23.99
C THR A 12 -14.36 16.81 -23.56
N PRO A 13 -14.49 17.78 -24.51
CA PRO A 13 -14.44 19.22 -24.18
C PRO A 13 -15.48 19.64 -23.14
N GLU A 14 -16.65 19.00 -23.15
CA GLU A 14 -17.76 19.33 -22.22
C GLU A 14 -17.41 18.94 -20.80
N VAL A 15 -16.88 17.72 -20.58
CA VAL A 15 -16.48 17.29 -19.24
C VAL A 15 -15.28 18.09 -18.74
N GLN A 16 -14.33 18.45 -19.62
CA GLN A 16 -13.22 19.34 -19.25
C GLN A 16 -13.72 20.73 -18.87
N ALA A 17 -14.71 21.29 -19.60
CA ALA A 17 -15.31 22.58 -19.26
C ALA A 17 -16.02 22.49 -17.89
N TRP A 18 -16.75 21.41 -17.61
CA TRP A 18 -17.38 21.19 -16.33
C TRP A 18 -16.35 21.13 -15.19
N VAL A 19 -15.26 20.37 -15.36
CA VAL A 19 -14.17 20.27 -14.37
C VAL A 19 -13.56 21.64 -14.09
N ARG A 20 -13.26 22.44 -15.13
CA ARG A 20 -12.76 23.81 -14.96
C ARG A 20 -13.73 24.70 -14.18
N ALA A 21 -15.03 24.59 -14.46
CA ALA A 21 -16.05 25.34 -13.75
C ALA A 21 -16.12 24.97 -12.26
N GLN A 22 -16.02 23.67 -11.92
CA GLN A 22 -16.00 23.23 -10.53
C GLN A 22 -14.75 23.74 -9.79
N ALA A 23 -13.59 23.70 -10.43
CA ALA A 23 -12.35 24.23 -9.86
C ALA A 23 -12.44 25.74 -9.63
N ALA A 24 -13.04 26.49 -10.56
CA ALA A 24 -13.27 27.94 -10.43
C ALA A 24 -14.22 28.29 -9.26
N LEU A 25 -15.12 27.37 -8.89
CA LEU A 25 -15.98 27.50 -7.70
C LEU A 25 -15.25 27.16 -6.38
N GLY A 26 -13.96 26.81 -6.44
CA GLY A 26 -13.14 26.48 -5.27
C GLY A 26 -13.25 25.05 -4.79
N HIS A 27 -13.89 24.16 -5.56
CA HIS A 27 -13.89 22.74 -5.21
C HIS A 27 -12.52 22.11 -5.40
N THR A 28 -12.10 21.27 -4.44
CA THR A 28 -10.82 20.57 -4.51
C THR A 28 -10.84 19.45 -5.55
N ALA A 29 -9.69 19.06 -6.07
CA ALA A 29 -9.57 17.98 -7.05
C ALA A 29 -10.21 16.66 -6.58
N PRO A 30 -10.02 16.19 -5.32
CA PRO A 30 -10.74 15.01 -4.81
C PRO A 30 -12.26 15.16 -4.82
N THR A 31 -12.78 16.35 -4.50
CA THR A 31 -14.22 16.61 -4.53
C THR A 31 -14.79 16.52 -5.94
N ILE A 32 -14.08 17.09 -6.93
CA ILE A 32 -14.47 17.05 -8.34
C ILE A 32 -14.43 15.61 -8.87
N LEU A 33 -13.37 14.87 -8.57
CA LEU A 33 -13.21 13.47 -8.94
C LEU A 33 -14.35 12.59 -8.37
N LYS A 34 -14.67 12.78 -7.08
CA LYS A 34 -15.81 12.09 -6.44
C LYS A 34 -17.14 12.40 -7.12
N ALA A 35 -17.35 13.65 -7.56
CA ALA A 35 -18.55 14.05 -8.28
C ALA A 35 -18.65 13.40 -9.68
N LEU A 36 -17.53 13.32 -10.43
CA LEU A 36 -17.46 12.61 -11.71
C LEU A 36 -17.85 11.14 -11.53
N ARG A 37 -17.27 10.47 -10.54
CA ARG A 37 -17.58 9.07 -10.25
C ARG A 37 -19.04 8.84 -9.86
N LYS A 38 -19.61 9.73 -9.01
CA LYS A 38 -21.03 9.68 -8.63
C LYS A 38 -21.95 9.88 -9.83
N SER A 39 -21.49 10.57 -10.86
CA SER A 39 -22.20 10.74 -12.14
C SER A 39 -22.01 9.58 -13.12
N GLY A 40 -21.36 8.49 -12.70
CA GLY A 40 -21.21 7.27 -13.49
C GLY A 40 -19.94 7.20 -14.34
N TRP A 41 -18.99 8.13 -14.16
CA TRP A 41 -17.71 8.07 -14.85
C TRP A 41 -16.86 6.93 -14.30
N LEU A 42 -16.19 6.19 -15.20
CA LEU A 42 -15.17 5.21 -14.82
C LEU A 42 -14.01 5.92 -14.13
N ALA A 43 -13.41 5.26 -13.15
CA ALA A 43 -12.43 5.90 -12.28
C ALA A 43 -11.15 6.33 -13.02
N ASP A 44 -10.69 5.52 -13.98
CA ASP A 44 -9.56 5.80 -14.84
C ASP A 44 -9.82 7.00 -15.76
N VAL A 45 -10.97 7.01 -16.46
CA VAL A 45 -11.37 8.11 -17.33
C VAL A 45 -11.59 9.40 -16.54
N ALA A 46 -12.21 9.32 -15.36
CA ALA A 46 -12.38 10.50 -14.51
C ALA A 46 -11.02 11.09 -14.06
N ARG A 47 -10.03 10.26 -13.76
CA ARG A 47 -8.66 10.72 -13.44
C ARG A 47 -7.96 11.34 -14.65
N GLU A 48 -8.08 10.71 -15.82
CA GLU A 48 -7.54 11.24 -17.08
C GLU A 48 -8.12 12.64 -17.38
N VAL A 49 -9.45 12.79 -17.30
CA VAL A 49 -10.13 14.09 -17.44
C VAL A 49 -9.55 15.13 -16.47
N MET A 50 -9.40 14.77 -15.21
CA MET A 50 -8.84 15.68 -14.19
C MET A 50 -7.39 16.07 -14.51
N ALA A 51 -6.53 15.10 -14.83
CA ALA A 51 -5.14 15.34 -15.15
C ALA A 51 -4.97 16.25 -16.37
N GLU A 52 -5.68 15.98 -17.46
CA GLU A 52 -5.62 16.79 -18.68
C GLU A 52 -6.21 18.18 -18.50
N THR A 53 -7.27 18.32 -17.69
CA THR A 53 -8.03 19.59 -17.58
C THR A 53 -7.41 20.58 -16.62
N LEU A 54 -6.93 20.10 -15.47
CA LEU A 54 -6.40 20.94 -14.42
C LEU A 54 -4.86 21.00 -14.45
N GLN A 55 -4.22 20.20 -15.31
CA GLN A 55 -2.77 20.02 -15.36
C GLN A 55 -2.17 19.69 -13.96
N ALA A 56 -3.00 19.12 -13.11
CA ALA A 56 -2.65 18.72 -11.76
C ALA A 56 -2.83 17.19 -11.64
N PRO A 57 -1.95 16.50 -10.93
CA PRO A 57 -2.18 15.09 -10.60
C PRO A 57 -3.52 14.96 -9.88
N SER A 58 -4.32 13.98 -10.27
CA SER A 58 -5.65 13.70 -9.68
C SER A 58 -5.61 13.10 -8.27
N GLY A 59 -4.41 12.89 -7.74
CA GLY A 59 -4.13 12.36 -6.40
C GLY A 59 -2.95 13.06 -5.74
N VAL A 60 -2.65 12.66 -4.52
CA VAL A 60 -1.44 13.10 -3.82
C VAL A 60 -0.19 12.45 -4.43
N PRO A 61 1.00 13.06 -4.26
CA PRO A 61 2.25 12.38 -4.59
C PRO A 61 2.33 11.04 -3.88
N VAL A 62 2.77 10.01 -4.60
CA VAL A 62 2.94 8.65 -4.07
C VAL A 62 4.35 8.15 -4.33
N PRO A 63 4.87 7.23 -3.50
CA PRO A 63 6.13 6.57 -3.76
C PRO A 63 6.09 5.86 -5.12
N ARG A 64 7.12 6.07 -5.94
CA ARG A 64 7.24 5.42 -7.25
C ARG A 64 8.68 5.04 -7.52
N PRO A 65 9.01 3.75 -7.46
CA PRO A 65 10.34 3.30 -7.84
C PRO A 65 10.60 3.66 -9.31
N ALA A 66 11.79 4.18 -9.59
CA ALA A 66 12.20 4.61 -10.94
C ALA A 66 12.59 3.39 -11.80
N ILE A 67 11.62 2.55 -12.17
CA ILE A 67 11.87 1.27 -12.84
C ILE A 67 12.24 1.50 -14.31
N GLY A 68 11.45 2.28 -15.05
CA GLY A 68 11.62 2.40 -16.51
C GLY A 68 11.66 1.02 -17.17
N ALA A 69 12.74 0.76 -17.92
CA ALA A 69 13.04 -0.55 -18.53
C ALA A 69 14.05 -1.38 -17.72
N ALA A 70 14.41 -0.96 -16.50
CA ALA A 70 15.41 -1.63 -15.70
C ALA A 70 14.86 -2.94 -15.10
N LEU A 71 15.66 -4.01 -15.17
CA LEU A 71 15.38 -5.28 -14.51
C LEU A 71 15.92 -5.31 -13.07
N ARG A 72 16.79 -4.36 -12.74
CA ARG A 72 17.39 -4.19 -11.42
C ARG A 72 17.47 -2.72 -11.05
N LEU A 73 17.25 -2.43 -9.78
CA LEU A 73 17.32 -1.10 -9.21
C LEU A 73 18.43 -1.04 -8.16
N ASP A 74 19.16 0.06 -8.16
CA ASP A 74 20.15 0.36 -7.12
C ASP A 74 19.43 0.94 -5.89
N ALA A 75 19.32 0.15 -4.84
CA ALA A 75 18.76 0.56 -3.57
C ALA A 75 19.83 1.04 -2.54
N GLY A 76 21.02 1.38 -3.03
CA GLY A 76 22.15 1.90 -2.25
C GLY A 76 23.13 0.79 -1.88
N ASP A 77 22.83 0.02 -0.89
CA ASP A 77 23.66 -1.09 -0.40
C ASP A 77 23.36 -2.43 -1.10
N ARG A 78 22.32 -2.45 -1.98
CA ARG A 78 21.85 -3.67 -2.62
C ARG A 78 21.28 -3.42 -4.00
N GLN A 79 21.49 -4.37 -4.92
CA GLN A 79 20.78 -4.44 -6.20
C GLN A 79 19.50 -5.25 -6.01
N VAL A 80 18.36 -4.66 -6.30
CA VAL A 80 17.02 -5.24 -6.13
C VAL A 80 16.46 -5.61 -7.50
N ASP A 81 15.99 -6.84 -7.66
CA ASP A 81 15.42 -7.32 -8.91
C ASP A 81 13.96 -6.86 -9.05
N VAL A 82 13.54 -6.44 -10.25
CA VAL A 82 12.14 -6.17 -10.59
C VAL A 82 11.57 -7.44 -11.22
N LEU A 83 10.70 -8.13 -10.49
CA LEU A 83 10.13 -9.42 -10.93
C LEU A 83 8.81 -9.24 -11.66
N MET A 84 8.00 -8.25 -11.25
CA MET A 84 6.72 -7.93 -11.86
C MET A 84 6.39 -6.47 -11.63
N GLN A 85 5.77 -5.84 -12.61
CA GLN A 85 5.22 -4.49 -12.52
C GLN A 85 3.83 -4.45 -13.13
N MET A 86 2.90 -3.82 -12.41
CA MET A 86 1.55 -3.49 -12.88
C MET A 86 1.36 -1.98 -12.73
N SER A 87 0.79 -1.34 -13.74
CA SER A 87 0.63 0.13 -13.75
C SER A 87 -0.67 0.56 -13.08
N GLN A 88 -1.72 -0.29 -13.15
CA GLN A 88 -3.02 0.01 -12.55
C GLN A 88 -3.72 -1.26 -12.07
N PRO A 89 -3.83 -1.44 -10.75
CA PRO A 89 -3.19 -0.64 -9.68
C PRO A 89 -1.67 -0.63 -9.80
N HIS A 90 -1.04 0.37 -9.19
CA HIS A 90 0.43 0.41 -9.19
C HIS A 90 0.95 -0.62 -8.19
N ILE A 91 1.42 -1.77 -8.69
CA ILE A 91 1.98 -2.87 -7.90
C ILE A 91 3.32 -3.27 -8.50
N VAL A 92 4.31 -3.49 -7.64
CA VAL A 92 5.63 -4.00 -8.04
C VAL A 92 6.02 -5.15 -7.12
N VAL A 93 6.48 -6.26 -7.70
CA VAL A 93 7.10 -7.35 -6.94
C VAL A 93 8.60 -7.27 -7.13
N PHE A 94 9.31 -7.20 -6.01
CA PHE A 94 10.75 -7.12 -5.95
C PHE A 94 11.35 -8.44 -5.47
N GLY A 95 12.47 -8.85 -6.10
CA GLY A 95 13.32 -9.92 -5.64
C GLY A 95 14.60 -9.39 -5.02
N ASN A 96 15.24 -10.21 -4.19
CA ASN A 96 16.53 -9.90 -3.59
C ASN A 96 16.56 -8.58 -2.78
N LEU A 97 15.42 -8.21 -2.18
CA LEU A 97 15.33 -6.98 -1.36
C LEU A 97 16.01 -7.16 0.00
N LEU A 98 15.91 -8.35 0.60
CA LEU A 98 16.63 -8.72 1.82
C LEU A 98 17.50 -9.96 1.57
N SER A 99 18.59 -10.08 2.31
CA SER A 99 19.35 -11.33 2.40
C SER A 99 18.70 -12.30 3.40
N ASP A 100 19.07 -13.57 3.32
CA ASP A 100 18.64 -14.57 4.30
C ASP A 100 19.07 -14.20 5.72
N ASP A 101 20.30 -13.69 5.89
CA ASP A 101 20.80 -13.23 7.20
C ASP A 101 19.97 -12.06 7.74
N GLU A 102 19.56 -11.11 6.89
CA GLU A 102 18.71 -9.99 7.29
C GLU A 102 17.30 -10.47 7.68
N CYS A 103 16.75 -11.42 6.94
CA CYS A 103 15.47 -12.06 7.28
C CYS A 103 15.54 -12.77 8.64
N ASP A 104 16.58 -13.58 8.86
CA ASP A 104 16.79 -14.27 10.13
C ASP A 104 16.98 -13.31 11.30
N ALA A 105 17.79 -12.27 11.12
CA ALA A 105 18.05 -11.28 12.16
C ALA A 105 16.77 -10.52 12.55
N LEU A 106 15.93 -10.11 11.58
CA LEU A 106 14.64 -9.48 11.86
C LEU A 106 13.69 -10.41 12.61
N MET A 107 13.53 -11.67 12.16
CA MET A 107 12.69 -12.64 12.81
C MET A 107 13.17 -12.96 14.24
N GLN A 108 14.48 -13.13 14.42
CA GLN A 108 15.08 -13.41 15.72
C GLN A 108 14.85 -12.25 16.71
N ALA A 109 15.06 -11.01 16.26
CA ALA A 109 14.86 -9.84 17.10
C ALA A 109 13.35 -9.59 17.42
N ALA A 110 12.45 -9.94 16.49
CA ALA A 110 11.02 -9.78 16.68
C ALA A 110 10.40 -10.86 17.58
N ARG A 111 10.86 -12.11 17.50
CA ARG A 111 10.27 -13.29 18.15
C ARG A 111 9.93 -13.09 19.65
N PRO A 112 10.84 -12.56 20.51
CA PRO A 112 10.54 -12.36 21.94
C PRO A 112 9.55 -11.22 22.22
N ARG A 113 9.26 -10.37 21.23
CA ARG A 113 8.41 -9.16 21.36
C ARG A 113 7.02 -9.36 20.74
N LEU A 114 6.75 -10.50 20.11
CA LEU A 114 5.47 -10.77 19.44
C LEU A 114 4.32 -10.82 20.43
N SER A 115 3.27 -10.06 20.16
CA SER A 115 1.97 -10.10 20.83
C SER A 115 0.85 -10.31 19.81
N ARG A 116 -0.38 -10.58 20.24
CA ARG A 116 -1.54 -10.61 19.32
C ARG A 116 -1.61 -9.26 18.59
N SER A 117 -1.69 -9.30 17.26
CA SER A 117 -1.75 -8.07 16.46
C SER A 117 -3.04 -7.31 16.73
N LEU A 118 -2.90 -5.99 16.86
CA LEU A 118 -4.01 -5.04 16.94
C LEU A 118 -4.27 -4.44 15.56
N THR A 119 -5.49 -4.01 15.32
CA THR A 119 -5.87 -3.20 14.15
C THR A 119 -6.21 -1.78 14.61
N VAL A 120 -6.20 -0.86 13.67
CA VAL A 120 -6.63 0.52 13.96
C VAL A 120 -8.15 0.53 14.14
N ALA A 121 -8.61 1.02 15.29
CA ALA A 121 -10.03 1.21 15.57
C ALA A 121 -10.54 2.44 14.82
N VAL A 122 -11.21 2.24 13.67
CA VAL A 122 -11.68 3.31 12.77
C VAL A 122 -12.60 4.33 13.44
N LYS A 123 -13.30 3.93 14.51
CA LYS A 123 -14.21 4.82 15.27
C LYS A 123 -13.50 5.76 16.22
N THR A 124 -12.37 5.34 16.78
CA THR A 124 -11.69 6.06 17.88
C THR A 124 -10.29 6.54 17.50
N GLY A 125 -9.72 6.00 16.42
CA GLY A 125 -8.32 6.22 16.04
C GLY A 125 -7.29 5.49 16.92
N GLY A 126 -7.77 4.68 17.88
CA GLY A 126 -6.93 3.85 18.76
C GLY A 126 -6.63 2.48 18.16
N GLU A 127 -6.20 1.55 19.00
CA GLU A 127 -5.93 0.16 18.64
C GLU A 127 -6.98 -0.77 19.24
N GLU A 128 -7.40 -1.79 18.49
CA GLU A 128 -8.35 -2.80 18.94
C GLU A 128 -7.93 -4.22 18.52
N LEU A 129 -8.37 -5.21 19.30
CA LEU A 129 -8.31 -6.61 18.89
C LEU A 129 -9.41 -6.86 17.86
N ASN A 130 -9.04 -7.41 16.71
CA ASN A 130 -9.98 -7.74 15.65
C ASN A 130 -9.72 -9.18 15.16
N ASP A 131 -10.80 -9.95 15.01
CA ASP A 131 -10.72 -11.33 14.51
C ASP A 131 -10.47 -11.40 12.99
N ASP A 132 -10.53 -10.28 12.28
CA ASP A 132 -10.14 -10.21 10.88
C ASP A 132 -8.63 -10.35 10.67
N ARG A 133 -7.83 -10.16 11.74
CA ARG A 133 -6.37 -10.32 11.74
C ARG A 133 -5.94 -11.25 12.86
N THR A 134 -5.52 -12.45 12.52
CA THR A 134 -5.18 -13.50 13.49
C THR A 134 -3.66 -13.70 13.69
N SER A 135 -2.84 -12.80 13.15
CA SER A 135 -1.38 -12.80 13.31
C SER A 135 -0.93 -12.37 14.71
N ARG A 136 0.36 -12.63 14.99
CA ARG A 136 1.11 -12.00 16.08
C ARG A 136 2.07 -10.99 15.48
N GLY A 137 2.30 -9.86 16.16
CA GLY A 137 3.15 -8.82 15.62
C GLY A 137 3.88 -8.00 16.67
N MET A 138 4.85 -7.22 16.20
CA MET A 138 5.55 -6.19 16.95
C MET A 138 6.03 -5.10 16.00
N PHE A 139 6.38 -3.94 16.54
CA PHE A 139 6.98 -2.85 15.77
C PHE A 139 8.42 -2.62 16.21
N PHE A 140 9.30 -2.44 15.23
CA PHE A 140 10.52 -1.68 15.41
C PHE A 140 10.19 -0.20 15.22
N THR A 141 10.67 0.65 16.11
CA THR A 141 10.65 2.09 15.88
C THR A 141 11.60 2.44 14.73
N ARG A 142 11.34 3.56 14.05
CA ARG A 142 12.21 4.01 12.96
C ARG A 142 13.66 4.17 13.44
N GLY A 143 14.59 3.51 12.75
CA GLY A 143 16.03 3.55 13.09
C GLY A 143 16.40 2.86 14.40
N GLU A 144 15.59 1.96 14.95
CA GLU A 144 15.77 1.33 16.26
C GLU A 144 17.16 0.69 16.46
N ASN A 145 17.71 0.16 15.40
CA ASN A 145 19.06 -0.44 15.40
C ASN A 145 19.68 -0.35 13.99
N GLU A 146 20.94 -0.75 13.85
CA GLU A 146 21.68 -0.67 12.59
C GLU A 146 21.03 -1.47 11.46
N LEU A 147 20.46 -2.65 11.76
CA LEU A 147 19.77 -3.47 10.77
C LEU A 147 18.51 -2.76 10.25
N VAL A 148 17.66 -2.27 11.14
CA VAL A 148 16.44 -1.54 10.79
C VAL A 148 16.78 -0.27 10.01
N SER A 149 17.77 0.52 10.49
CA SER A 149 18.23 1.75 9.81
C SER A 149 18.70 1.48 8.38
N ARG A 150 19.47 0.42 8.16
CA ARG A 150 19.97 0.03 6.83
C ARG A 150 18.83 -0.38 5.90
N ILE A 151 17.87 -1.19 6.40
CA ILE A 151 16.73 -1.64 5.61
C ILE A 151 15.82 -0.45 5.28
N GLU A 152 15.57 0.46 6.21
CA GLU A 152 14.73 1.66 5.97
C GLU A 152 15.38 2.62 4.97
N ALA A 153 16.71 2.81 5.03
CA ALA A 153 17.44 3.61 4.04
C ALA A 153 17.36 2.98 2.63
N ARG A 154 17.47 1.65 2.55
CA ARG A 154 17.29 0.88 1.32
C ARG A 154 15.90 1.08 0.73
N ILE A 155 14.86 0.97 1.55
CA ILE A 155 13.46 1.16 1.15
C ILE A 155 13.23 2.59 0.66
N ALA A 156 13.70 3.59 1.39
CA ALA A 156 13.55 5.00 1.03
C ALA A 156 14.17 5.30 -0.35
N ARG A 157 15.39 4.77 -0.60
CA ARG A 157 16.06 4.91 -1.89
C ARG A 157 15.36 4.16 -3.02
N LEU A 158 14.91 2.91 -2.76
CA LEU A 158 14.24 2.06 -3.74
C LEU A 158 12.93 2.67 -4.23
N LEU A 159 12.17 3.27 -3.31
CA LEU A 159 10.83 3.79 -3.57
C LEU A 159 10.82 5.30 -3.87
N ASP A 160 12.01 5.94 -3.89
CA ASP A 160 12.16 7.39 -4.05
C ASP A 160 11.21 8.17 -3.12
N TRP A 161 11.27 7.83 -1.81
CA TRP A 161 10.40 8.41 -0.80
C TRP A 161 11.18 8.74 0.47
N PRO A 162 10.90 9.91 1.12
CA PRO A 162 11.63 10.31 2.32
C PRO A 162 11.54 9.24 3.44
N LEU A 163 12.66 8.93 4.06
CA LEU A 163 12.73 7.94 5.14
C LEU A 163 11.85 8.35 6.33
N GLU A 164 11.82 9.64 6.64
CA GLU A 164 11.02 10.23 7.72
C GLU A 164 9.52 10.10 7.51
N ASN A 165 9.07 9.91 6.28
CA ASN A 165 7.67 9.67 5.94
C ASN A 165 7.26 8.19 6.15
N GLY A 166 8.15 7.35 6.63
CA GLY A 166 7.85 5.95 6.93
C GLY A 166 7.37 5.74 8.37
N GLU A 167 6.32 4.94 8.55
CA GLU A 167 5.98 4.38 9.87
C GLU A 167 7.09 3.44 10.36
N GLY A 168 7.07 3.01 11.61
CA GLY A 168 7.94 1.93 12.10
C GLY A 168 7.78 0.65 11.29
N LEU A 169 8.78 -0.22 11.32
CA LEU A 169 8.73 -1.50 10.61
C LEU A 169 7.94 -2.53 11.44
N GLN A 170 6.76 -2.93 10.98
CA GLN A 170 5.95 -3.95 11.64
C GLN A 170 6.36 -5.35 11.21
N VAL A 171 6.77 -6.21 12.14
CA VAL A 171 7.02 -7.64 11.88
C VAL A 171 5.83 -8.47 12.33
N LEU A 172 5.40 -9.40 11.50
CA LEU A 172 4.22 -10.23 11.69
C LEU A 172 4.56 -11.71 11.47
N GLN A 173 4.02 -12.55 12.36
CA GLN A 173 4.04 -14.01 12.26
C GLN A 173 2.62 -14.53 12.07
N TYR A 174 2.43 -15.38 11.07
CA TYR A 174 1.20 -16.12 10.80
C TYR A 174 1.47 -17.59 10.97
N LEU A 175 0.79 -18.21 11.94
CA LEU A 175 0.81 -19.67 12.18
C LEU A 175 -0.25 -20.35 11.29
N PRO A 176 -0.23 -21.70 11.19
CA PRO A 176 -1.28 -22.43 10.46
C PRO A 176 -2.68 -22.01 10.90
N GLY A 177 -3.55 -21.73 9.92
CA GLY A 177 -4.89 -21.19 10.11
C GLY A 177 -4.96 -19.67 10.27
N ALA A 178 -3.82 -18.98 10.45
CA ALA A 178 -3.83 -17.51 10.56
C ALA A 178 -3.97 -16.85 9.18
N GLU A 179 -4.72 -15.76 9.16
CA GLU A 179 -5.01 -14.95 7.96
C GLU A 179 -5.12 -13.46 8.32
N TYR A 180 -5.19 -12.64 7.31
CA TYR A 180 -5.67 -11.27 7.41
C TYR A 180 -6.66 -11.02 6.27
N LYS A 181 -7.93 -10.79 6.62
CA LYS A 181 -8.98 -10.58 5.63
C LYS A 181 -8.71 -9.38 4.73
N PRO A 182 -9.28 -9.34 3.52
CA PRO A 182 -9.10 -8.22 2.62
C PRO A 182 -9.48 -6.88 3.25
N HIS A 183 -8.56 -5.90 3.15
CA HIS A 183 -8.67 -4.57 3.70
C HIS A 183 -7.91 -3.56 2.84
N HIS A 184 -8.16 -2.29 3.09
CA HIS A 184 -7.34 -1.19 2.55
C HIS A 184 -6.41 -0.66 3.63
N ASP A 185 -5.21 -0.23 3.25
CA ASP A 185 -4.25 0.36 4.18
C ASP A 185 -4.41 1.87 4.36
N TYR A 186 -5.06 2.56 3.41
CA TYR A 186 -5.43 3.96 3.59
C TYR A 186 -6.54 4.11 4.64
N PHE A 187 -6.63 5.27 5.26
CA PHE A 187 -7.67 5.60 6.23
C PHE A 187 -8.83 6.30 5.52
N ASP A 188 -10.05 5.78 5.68
CA ASP A 188 -11.24 6.40 5.10
C ASP A 188 -11.51 7.76 5.78
N PRO A 189 -11.50 8.89 5.03
CA PRO A 189 -11.77 10.20 5.60
C PRO A 189 -13.18 10.37 6.19
N ALA A 190 -14.11 9.47 5.84
CA ALA A 190 -15.47 9.49 6.37
C ALA A 190 -15.56 8.88 7.79
N GLU A 191 -14.56 8.13 8.23
CA GLU A 191 -14.53 7.50 9.54
C GLU A 191 -14.16 8.52 10.64
N PRO A 192 -14.89 8.55 11.78
CA PRO A 192 -14.71 9.57 12.82
C PRO A 192 -13.30 9.62 13.43
N GLY A 193 -12.62 8.48 13.55
CA GLY A 193 -11.27 8.39 14.13
C GLY A 193 -10.15 8.80 13.18
N THR A 194 -10.43 8.95 11.89
CA THR A 194 -9.39 9.18 10.86
C THR A 194 -8.68 10.52 11.06
N ALA A 195 -9.39 11.56 11.47
CA ALA A 195 -8.79 12.90 11.63
C ALA A 195 -7.58 12.86 12.58
N SER A 196 -7.68 12.19 13.72
CA SER A 196 -6.58 12.07 14.70
C SER A 196 -5.41 11.21 14.19
N ILE A 197 -5.70 10.21 13.36
CA ILE A 197 -4.66 9.36 12.74
C ILE A 197 -3.85 10.14 11.72
N LEU A 198 -4.52 11.01 10.95
CA LEU A 198 -3.89 11.82 9.91
C LEU A 198 -2.98 12.92 10.47
N GLU A 199 -3.15 13.34 11.72
CA GLU A 199 -2.24 14.30 12.38
C GLU A 199 -0.79 13.79 12.42
N ARG A 200 -0.59 12.47 12.38
CA ARG A 200 0.71 11.82 12.41
C ARG A 200 1.19 11.46 11.00
N GLY A 201 1.53 12.46 10.20
CA GLY A 201 2.15 12.26 8.88
C GLY A 201 1.19 12.20 7.70
N GLY A 202 -0.07 12.59 7.85
CA GLY A 202 -1.05 12.57 6.76
C GLY A 202 -1.56 11.18 6.43
N GLN A 203 -2.04 10.99 5.21
CA GLN A 203 -2.56 9.72 4.71
C GLN A 203 -1.43 8.71 4.45
N ARG A 204 -1.73 7.42 4.52
CA ARG A 204 -0.89 6.39 3.91
C ARG A 204 -1.03 6.46 2.41
N VAL A 205 0.09 6.38 1.70
CA VAL A 205 0.18 6.51 0.24
C VAL A 205 0.89 5.33 -0.43
N GLY A 206 1.41 4.41 0.36
CA GLY A 206 2.05 3.21 -0.13
C GLY A 206 2.35 2.21 0.96
N THR A 207 2.41 0.94 0.57
CA THR A 207 2.70 -0.20 1.43
C THR A 207 3.74 -1.09 0.77
N LEU A 208 4.76 -1.47 1.54
CA LEU A 208 5.74 -2.48 1.17
C LEU A 208 5.63 -3.65 2.15
N ILE A 209 5.35 -4.84 1.63
CA ILE A 209 5.33 -6.10 2.40
C ILE A 209 6.56 -6.89 2.01
N LEU A 210 7.48 -7.09 2.96
CA LEU A 210 8.71 -7.87 2.82
C LEU A 210 8.44 -9.28 3.35
N TYR A 211 8.81 -10.31 2.60
CA TYR A 211 8.67 -11.71 3.02
C TYR A 211 9.96 -12.16 3.72
N LEU A 212 9.88 -12.39 5.03
CA LEU A 212 11.03 -12.81 5.87
C LEU A 212 11.14 -14.32 5.95
N GLY A 213 9.98 -15.01 5.90
CA GLY A 213 9.89 -16.46 5.92
C GLY A 213 8.66 -16.90 5.15
N GLU A 214 8.85 -17.91 4.33
CA GLU A 214 7.79 -18.52 3.52
C GLU A 214 7.15 -19.70 4.22
N PRO A 215 5.81 -19.86 4.17
CA PRO A 215 5.14 -21.04 4.67
C PRO A 215 5.37 -22.23 3.74
N GLU A 216 5.14 -23.44 4.23
CA GLU A 216 5.16 -24.65 3.40
C GLU A 216 3.96 -24.72 2.44
N ALA A 217 2.81 -24.09 2.82
CA ALA A 217 1.63 -24.01 1.99
C ALA A 217 0.72 -22.84 2.39
N GLY A 218 0.06 -22.23 1.41
CA GLY A 218 -0.86 -21.12 1.59
C GLY A 218 -0.15 -19.79 1.82
N GLY A 219 -0.81 -18.85 2.48
CA GLY A 219 -0.24 -17.58 2.93
C GLY A 219 0.07 -16.55 1.84
N ALA A 220 -0.48 -16.67 0.63
CA ALA A 220 -0.30 -15.67 -0.42
C ALA A 220 -0.78 -14.27 0.04
N THR A 221 -0.17 -13.22 -0.51
CA THR A 221 -0.76 -11.88 -0.45
C THR A 221 -1.72 -11.75 -1.64
N VAL A 222 -3.01 -11.54 -1.35
CA VAL A 222 -4.08 -11.54 -2.35
C VAL A 222 -4.58 -10.14 -2.61
N PHE A 223 -4.91 -9.83 -3.88
CA PHE A 223 -5.58 -8.61 -4.32
C PHE A 223 -6.88 -9.01 -5.05
N PRO A 224 -7.99 -9.15 -4.31
CA PRO A 224 -9.23 -9.74 -4.85
C PRO A 224 -9.81 -8.99 -6.04
N ASP A 225 -9.75 -7.65 -6.03
CA ASP A 225 -10.35 -6.80 -7.07
C ASP A 225 -9.75 -7.02 -8.47
N ILE A 226 -8.53 -7.56 -8.52
CA ILE A 226 -7.78 -7.79 -9.76
C ILE A 226 -7.38 -9.24 -9.97
N GLY A 227 -7.74 -10.15 -9.04
CA GLY A 227 -7.42 -11.57 -9.12
C GLY A 227 -5.92 -11.87 -9.06
N LEU A 228 -5.12 -11.02 -8.40
CA LEU A 228 -3.68 -11.23 -8.25
C LEU A 228 -3.38 -11.91 -6.91
N GLU A 229 -2.53 -12.93 -6.95
CA GLU A 229 -1.94 -13.57 -5.77
C GLU A 229 -0.41 -13.51 -5.86
N VAL A 230 0.23 -12.97 -4.83
CA VAL A 230 1.68 -12.94 -4.71
C VAL A 230 2.11 -13.98 -3.69
N VAL A 231 2.76 -15.04 -4.18
CA VAL A 231 3.28 -16.11 -3.33
C VAL A 231 4.44 -15.56 -2.49
N PRO A 232 4.44 -15.75 -1.16
CA PRO A 232 5.54 -15.32 -0.31
C PRO A 232 6.81 -16.08 -0.68
N GLN A 233 7.86 -15.33 -0.95
CA GLN A 233 9.18 -15.86 -1.24
C GLN A 233 10.21 -15.09 -0.42
N ARG A 234 11.00 -15.80 0.37
CA ARG A 234 11.95 -15.20 1.31
C ARG A 234 12.89 -14.20 0.63
N GLY A 235 13.09 -13.04 1.25
CA GLY A 235 13.91 -11.96 0.73
C GLY A 235 13.26 -11.12 -0.37
N HIS A 236 12.06 -11.51 -0.84
CA HIS A 236 11.27 -10.75 -1.80
C HIS A 236 10.33 -9.77 -1.11
N ALA A 237 9.68 -8.90 -1.92
CA ALA A 237 8.69 -7.98 -1.41
C ALA A 237 7.63 -7.65 -2.47
N VAL A 238 6.44 -7.27 -2.02
CA VAL A 238 5.43 -6.63 -2.86
C VAL A 238 5.20 -5.21 -2.36
N PHE A 239 5.27 -4.28 -3.29
CA PHE A 239 4.99 -2.87 -3.09
C PHE A 239 3.73 -2.48 -3.86
N PHE A 240 2.89 -1.65 -3.26
CA PHE A 240 1.76 -1.02 -3.94
C PHE A 240 1.52 0.38 -3.39
N SER A 241 1.09 1.29 -4.28
CA SER A 241 0.81 2.67 -3.91
C SER A 241 -0.60 3.08 -4.32
N TYR A 242 -1.14 4.03 -3.58
CA TYR A 242 -2.50 4.53 -3.72
C TYR A 242 -2.51 6.05 -3.48
N ASP A 243 -2.94 6.80 -4.49
CA ASP A 243 -2.90 8.26 -4.52
C ASP A 243 -4.15 8.93 -3.92
N GLN A 244 -5.11 8.12 -3.46
CA GLN A 244 -6.34 8.57 -2.82
C GLN A 244 -6.93 7.47 -1.94
N PRO A 245 -7.67 7.85 -0.86
CA PRO A 245 -8.32 6.90 0.04
C PRO A 245 -9.67 6.43 -0.54
N ASP A 246 -9.64 5.68 -1.63
CA ASP A 246 -10.82 5.26 -2.37
C ASP A 246 -10.62 3.88 -3.00
N ALA A 247 -11.69 3.07 -3.06
CA ALA A 247 -11.66 1.72 -3.61
C ALA A 247 -11.27 1.66 -5.09
N SER A 248 -11.34 2.79 -5.82
CA SER A 248 -10.88 2.85 -7.23
C SER A 248 -9.37 2.67 -7.40
N THR A 249 -8.60 2.75 -6.33
CA THR A 249 -7.17 2.41 -6.34
C THR A 249 -6.95 0.92 -6.60
N LEU A 250 -7.97 0.06 -6.43
CA LEU A 250 -7.91 -1.40 -6.60
C LEU A 250 -6.80 -2.05 -5.77
N THR A 251 -6.51 -1.47 -4.60
CA THR A 251 -5.48 -1.93 -3.67
C THR A 251 -6.06 -2.66 -2.46
N LEU A 252 -7.33 -3.12 -2.55
CA LEU A 252 -7.88 -4.08 -1.60
C LEU A 252 -6.98 -5.31 -1.57
N HIS A 253 -6.44 -5.65 -0.41
CA HIS A 253 -5.51 -6.76 -0.28
C HIS A 253 -5.67 -7.48 1.05
N GLY A 254 -5.18 -8.72 1.11
CA GLY A 254 -5.23 -9.53 2.31
C GLY A 254 -4.11 -10.56 2.35
N GLY A 255 -4.01 -11.27 3.48
CA GLY A 255 -3.15 -12.44 3.62
C GLY A 255 -4.01 -13.70 3.65
N ALA A 256 -3.93 -14.51 2.60
CA ALA A 256 -4.61 -15.81 2.56
C ALA A 256 -4.20 -16.70 3.74
N PRO A 257 -5.05 -17.64 4.18
CA PRO A 257 -4.73 -18.54 5.27
C PRO A 257 -3.42 -19.28 5.05
N VAL A 258 -2.58 -19.34 6.08
CA VAL A 258 -1.43 -20.25 6.12
C VAL A 258 -1.96 -21.66 6.32
N LEU A 259 -1.64 -22.58 5.43
CA LEU A 259 -2.10 -23.95 5.50
C LEU A 259 -1.10 -24.88 6.20
N ALA A 260 0.20 -24.63 6.02
CA ALA A 260 1.27 -25.37 6.69
C ALA A 260 2.53 -24.48 6.83
N GLY A 261 3.34 -24.77 7.86
CA GLY A 261 4.51 -23.96 8.19
C GLY A 261 4.17 -22.63 8.84
N GLU A 262 5.08 -21.66 8.79
CA GLU A 262 4.92 -20.31 9.34
C GLU A 262 5.22 -19.28 8.26
N LYS A 263 4.35 -18.27 8.11
CA LYS A 263 4.64 -17.10 7.28
C LYS A 263 5.15 -15.97 8.16
N TRP A 264 6.24 -15.33 7.75
CA TRP A 264 6.76 -14.13 8.38
C TRP A 264 6.87 -13.00 7.37
N VAL A 265 6.36 -11.83 7.74
CA VAL A 265 6.48 -10.63 6.91
C VAL A 265 6.93 -9.43 7.76
N ALA A 266 7.52 -8.45 7.09
CA ALA A 266 7.66 -7.11 7.64
C ALA A 266 6.89 -6.14 6.75
N THR A 267 6.11 -5.25 7.34
CA THR A 267 5.33 -4.24 6.61
C THR A 267 5.87 -2.85 6.91
N LYS A 268 6.09 -2.08 5.84
CA LYS A 268 6.44 -0.66 5.90
C LYS A 268 5.35 0.15 5.23
N TRP A 269 4.65 0.99 6.01
CA TRP A 269 3.71 1.96 5.49
C TRP A 269 4.41 3.30 5.27
N LEU A 270 4.04 3.96 4.19
CA LEU A 270 4.59 5.24 3.76
C LEU A 270 3.48 6.29 3.83
N ARG A 271 3.80 7.41 4.46
CA ARG A 271 2.91 8.54 4.70
C ARG A 271 3.17 9.68 3.74
N GLU A 272 2.19 10.59 3.58
CA GLU A 272 2.34 11.81 2.80
C GLU A 272 3.44 12.72 3.34
N HIS A 273 3.58 12.78 4.68
CA HIS A 273 4.48 13.68 5.39
C HIS A 273 5.28 12.93 6.44
N GLU A 274 6.16 13.66 7.14
CA GLU A 274 6.93 13.10 8.24
C GLU A 274 6.02 12.47 9.30
N PHE A 275 6.29 11.22 9.63
CA PHE A 275 5.58 10.45 10.64
C PHE A 275 6.26 10.63 12.00
N THR A 276 5.54 11.24 12.96
CA THR A 276 6.03 11.54 14.32
C THR A 276 5.28 10.79 15.41
#